data_867f2cb9dde8059ac7f4346d949e39de
#
_entry.id   867f2cb9dde8059ac7f4346d949e39de
#
_cell.length_a   1.000
_cell.length_b   1.000
_cell.length_c   1.000
_cell.angle_alpha   90.00
_cell.angle_beta   90.00
_cell.angle_gamma   90.00
#
_symmetry.space_group_name_H-M   'P 1'
#
loop_
_entity.id
_entity.type
_entity.pdbx_description
1 polymer ?
#
loop_
_entity_poly.entity_id
_entity_poly.type
_entity_poly.pdbx_seq_one_letter_code
_entity_poly.pdbx_strand_id
1 'polypeptide(L)'
;MINAKDRLIVAIDTDEFDKAKELIDQLEDSVDIFKVGLEQYVATKGKTVDYLKEKGKKIFLDLKFHDIPNTMKSAVKAAVRDNVWLMTIHVSDLEGMRQCALVAKEEAERLNIEKPIIVGVTVLTSLSNEDLQDIGCNMTTEELAIKRAKLAKESGIDGVVCSAKEVDKIVEVCGEDFVTVCPGIRPSSSSAGDQKRVVTPAEAIRKGAKYLVVGRPITQSENPKQSAIDIVREIENA
;
A
#
# COMPACT_ATOMS: atom_id res chain seq x y z
N MET A 1 -5.96 -18.81 3.12
CA MET A 1 -6.12 -17.55 3.89
C MET A 1 -4.74 -16.93 4.07
N ILE A 2 -4.62 -15.60 4.02
CA ILE A 2 -3.36 -14.88 4.30
C ILE A 2 -3.11 -14.95 5.80
N ASN A 3 -1.90 -15.33 6.23
CA ASN A 3 -1.54 -15.34 7.66
C ASN A 3 -1.53 -13.91 8.23
N ALA A 4 -1.79 -13.73 9.53
CA ALA A 4 -1.84 -12.42 10.15
C ALA A 4 -0.55 -11.60 9.95
N LYS A 5 0.62 -12.23 10.11
CA LYS A 5 1.93 -11.62 9.87
C LYS A 5 2.06 -11.10 8.43
N ASP A 6 1.57 -11.87 7.44
CA ASP A 6 1.61 -11.51 6.02
C ASP A 6 0.61 -10.39 5.65
N ARG A 7 -0.26 -9.95 6.58
CA ARG A 7 -1.18 -8.82 6.38
C ARG A 7 -0.59 -7.48 6.83
N LEU A 8 0.47 -7.51 7.64
CA LEU A 8 1.11 -6.29 8.14
C LEU A 8 2.19 -5.80 7.18
N ILE A 9 2.07 -4.56 6.73
CA ILE A 9 3.08 -3.83 5.97
C ILE A 9 3.61 -2.70 6.83
N VAL A 10 4.91 -2.65 7.10
CA VAL A 10 5.52 -1.55 7.86
C VAL A 10 6.05 -0.49 6.91
N ALA A 11 5.58 0.75 7.09
CA ALA A 11 6.04 1.89 6.31
C ALA A 11 7.34 2.46 6.87
N ILE A 12 8.40 2.43 6.07
CA ILE A 12 9.69 3.05 6.39
C ILE A 12 9.67 4.48 5.85
N ASP A 13 9.27 5.42 6.70
CA ASP A 13 9.17 6.83 6.35
C ASP A 13 10.26 7.60 7.13
N THR A 14 11.44 7.71 6.53
CA THR A 14 12.63 8.47 7.00
C THR A 14 13.48 8.86 5.80
N ASP A 15 14.18 9.98 5.87
CA ASP A 15 15.08 10.48 4.82
C ASP A 15 16.52 9.94 4.94
N GLU A 16 16.84 9.20 6.02
CA GLU A 16 18.16 8.67 6.29
C GLU A 16 18.22 7.15 6.06
N PHE A 17 19.15 6.71 5.20
CA PHE A 17 19.34 5.29 4.92
C PHE A 17 19.74 4.47 6.14
N ASP A 18 20.65 4.98 6.97
CA ASP A 18 21.15 4.25 8.14
C ASP A 18 20.03 4.03 9.18
N LYS A 19 19.14 5.02 9.38
CA LYS A 19 17.96 4.86 10.24
C LYS A 19 16.97 3.83 9.66
N ALA A 20 16.75 3.85 8.35
CA ALA A 20 15.91 2.87 7.68
C ALA A 20 16.48 1.45 7.86
N LYS A 21 17.80 1.29 7.68
CA LYS A 21 18.51 0.03 7.85
C LYS A 21 18.38 -0.49 9.28
N GLU A 22 18.66 0.35 10.28
CA GLU A 22 18.52 -0.02 11.70
C GLU A 22 17.10 -0.49 12.03
N LEU A 23 16.08 0.21 11.55
CA LEU A 23 14.68 -0.15 11.77
C LEU A 23 14.31 -1.47 11.09
N ILE A 24 14.77 -1.72 9.87
CA ILE A 24 14.57 -2.98 9.16
C ILE A 24 15.22 -4.13 9.92
N ASP A 25 16.46 -3.97 10.38
CA ASP A 25 17.20 -4.99 11.15
C ASP A 25 16.50 -5.31 12.50
N GLN A 26 15.94 -4.32 13.18
CA GLN A 26 15.14 -4.54 14.41
C GLN A 26 13.85 -5.32 14.16
N LEU A 27 13.26 -5.18 12.97
CA LEU A 27 11.96 -5.76 12.63
C LEU A 27 12.06 -7.05 11.82
N GLU A 28 13.23 -7.44 11.32
CA GLU A 28 13.39 -8.51 10.31
C GLU A 28 12.77 -9.87 10.71
N ASP A 29 12.77 -10.24 12.00
CA ASP A 29 12.15 -11.47 12.46
C ASP A 29 10.61 -11.39 12.55
N SER A 30 10.08 -10.18 12.74
CA SER A 30 8.66 -9.94 13.07
C SER A 30 7.85 -9.46 11.87
N VAL A 31 8.50 -8.91 10.84
CA VAL A 31 7.89 -8.30 9.66
C VAL A 31 8.53 -8.84 8.40
N ASP A 32 7.69 -9.17 7.41
CA ASP A 32 8.15 -9.68 6.12
C ASP A 32 7.91 -8.68 4.97
N ILE A 33 7.07 -7.66 5.17
CA ILE A 33 6.68 -6.72 4.13
C ILE A 33 6.96 -5.28 4.59
N PHE A 34 7.79 -4.59 3.81
CA PHE A 34 8.14 -3.19 4.08
C PHE A 34 7.73 -2.28 2.92
N LYS A 35 7.14 -1.12 3.25
CA LYS A 35 6.79 -0.10 2.28
C LYS A 35 7.90 0.95 2.19
N VAL A 36 8.41 1.13 0.98
CA VAL A 36 9.29 2.26 0.62
C VAL A 36 8.45 3.30 -0.10
N GLY A 37 8.24 4.45 0.56
CA GLY A 37 7.46 5.57 0.03
C GLY A 37 8.31 6.61 -0.69
N LEU A 38 7.67 7.70 -1.12
CA LEU A 38 8.30 8.78 -1.90
C LEU A 38 9.52 9.37 -1.19
N GLU A 39 9.37 9.78 0.09
CA GLU A 39 10.45 10.38 0.87
C GLU A 39 11.68 9.48 0.91
N GLN A 40 11.51 8.25 1.36
CA GLN A 40 12.58 7.27 1.51
C GLN A 40 13.25 6.94 0.17
N TYR A 41 12.46 6.73 -0.89
CA TYR A 41 13.00 6.39 -2.20
C TYR A 41 13.84 7.54 -2.78
N VAL A 42 13.33 8.77 -2.72
CA VAL A 42 14.03 9.97 -3.23
C VAL A 42 15.30 10.25 -2.43
N ALA A 43 15.21 10.26 -1.09
CA ALA A 43 16.35 10.56 -0.22
C ALA A 43 17.48 9.52 -0.37
N THR A 44 17.14 8.24 -0.47
CA THR A 44 18.15 7.16 -0.54
C THR A 44 18.49 6.71 -1.96
N LYS A 45 17.81 7.26 -2.98
CA LYS A 45 18.01 6.88 -4.39
C LYS A 45 17.84 5.37 -4.62
N GLY A 46 16.86 4.76 -3.94
CA GLY A 46 16.56 3.34 -4.05
C GLY A 46 17.42 2.39 -3.20
N LYS A 47 18.44 2.86 -2.48
CA LYS A 47 19.30 2.00 -1.63
C LYS A 47 18.53 1.13 -0.64
N THR A 48 17.42 1.65 -0.09
CA THR A 48 16.57 0.88 0.84
C THR A 48 15.86 -0.27 0.14
N VAL A 49 15.48 -0.10 -1.13
CA VAL A 49 14.92 -1.19 -1.95
C VAL A 49 15.98 -2.30 -2.13
N ASP A 50 17.22 -1.94 -2.46
CA ASP A 50 18.31 -2.90 -2.62
C ASP A 50 18.60 -3.64 -1.30
N TYR A 51 18.65 -2.93 -0.19
CA TYR A 51 18.86 -3.53 1.14
C TYR A 51 17.75 -4.53 1.52
N LEU A 52 16.49 -4.20 1.25
CA LEU A 52 15.36 -5.11 1.50
C LEU A 52 15.43 -6.37 0.62
N LYS A 53 15.90 -6.24 -0.64
CA LYS A 53 16.17 -7.40 -1.51
C LYS A 53 17.26 -8.31 -0.94
N GLU A 54 18.37 -7.74 -0.48
CA GLU A 54 19.46 -8.48 0.18
C GLU A 54 18.98 -9.25 1.41
N LYS A 55 18.03 -8.68 2.17
CA LYS A 55 17.38 -9.29 3.33
C LYS A 55 16.28 -10.30 2.97
N GLY A 56 15.98 -10.49 1.69
CA GLY A 56 14.89 -11.38 1.23
C GLY A 56 13.49 -10.92 1.64
N LYS A 57 13.28 -9.62 1.86
CA LYS A 57 12.00 -9.04 2.29
C LYS A 57 11.12 -8.69 1.10
N LYS A 58 9.80 -8.79 1.29
CA LYS A 58 8.81 -8.31 0.32
C LYS A 58 8.77 -6.79 0.33
N ILE A 59 8.82 -6.18 -0.85
CA ILE A 59 8.88 -4.73 -1.02
C ILE A 59 7.58 -4.21 -1.58
N PHE A 60 6.92 -3.33 -0.82
CA PHE A 60 5.83 -2.51 -1.32
C PHE A 60 6.41 -1.16 -1.79
N LEU A 61 6.53 -0.96 -3.09
CA LEU A 61 7.01 0.29 -3.69
C LEU A 61 5.84 1.28 -3.83
N ASP A 62 5.75 2.25 -2.92
CA ASP A 62 4.63 3.19 -2.82
C ASP A 62 4.97 4.56 -3.39
N LEU A 63 5.21 4.62 -4.71
CA LEU A 63 5.56 5.85 -5.44
C LEU A 63 4.37 6.51 -6.14
N LYS A 64 3.20 5.85 -6.12
CA LYS A 64 1.93 6.39 -6.63
C LYS A 64 2.06 6.96 -8.05
N PHE A 65 2.58 6.14 -8.97
CA PHE A 65 2.79 6.56 -10.36
C PHE A 65 1.52 7.19 -10.96
N HIS A 66 1.68 8.40 -11.50
CA HIS A 66 0.60 9.16 -12.11
C HIS A 66 1.15 10.07 -13.20
N ASP A 67 1.01 9.65 -14.45
CA ASP A 67 1.51 10.33 -15.64
C ASP A 67 0.71 9.86 -16.86
N ILE A 68 1.10 10.27 -18.06
CA ILE A 68 0.53 9.74 -19.31
C ILE A 68 0.79 8.23 -19.44
N PRO A 69 -0.06 7.46 -20.14
CA PRO A 69 -0.02 6.00 -20.19
C PRO A 69 1.36 5.41 -20.51
N ASN A 70 2.08 5.98 -21.48
CA ASN A 70 3.40 5.46 -21.86
C ASN A 70 4.46 5.62 -20.76
N THR A 71 4.44 6.73 -20.00
CA THR A 71 5.34 6.96 -18.87
C THR A 71 5.02 6.01 -17.73
N MET A 72 3.72 5.86 -17.37
CA MET A 72 3.28 4.92 -16.34
C MET A 72 3.69 3.48 -16.67
N LYS A 73 3.40 3.03 -17.90
CA LYS A 73 3.82 1.71 -18.40
C LYS A 73 5.32 1.48 -18.24
N SER A 74 6.13 2.48 -18.61
CA SER A 74 7.60 2.38 -18.52
C SER A 74 8.09 2.33 -17.07
N ALA A 75 7.47 3.11 -16.17
CA ALA A 75 7.78 3.09 -14.74
C ALA A 75 7.41 1.73 -14.09
N VAL A 76 6.22 1.20 -14.41
CA VAL A 76 5.79 -0.14 -13.96
C VAL A 76 6.76 -1.21 -14.44
N LYS A 77 7.17 -1.18 -15.72
CA LYS A 77 8.15 -2.11 -16.28
C LYS A 77 9.49 -2.05 -15.54
N ALA A 78 9.96 -0.87 -15.18
CA ALA A 78 11.19 -0.70 -14.39
C ALA A 78 11.03 -1.30 -12.98
N ALA A 79 9.92 -1.03 -12.29
CA ALA A 79 9.64 -1.57 -10.96
C ALA A 79 9.52 -3.12 -10.96
N VAL A 80 8.99 -3.74 -12.02
CA VAL A 80 9.00 -5.20 -12.19
C VAL A 80 10.42 -5.75 -12.21
N ARG A 81 11.35 -5.07 -12.90
CA ARG A 81 12.76 -5.47 -12.96
C ARG A 81 13.46 -5.36 -11.61
N ASP A 82 13.01 -4.46 -10.75
CA ASP A 82 13.48 -4.35 -9.37
C ASP A 82 12.93 -5.43 -8.46
N ASN A 83 12.11 -6.35 -9.00
CA ASN A 83 11.52 -7.48 -8.27
C ASN A 83 10.76 -7.04 -7.03
N VAL A 84 10.01 -5.93 -7.11
CA VAL A 84 9.11 -5.50 -6.03
C VAL A 84 7.90 -6.43 -5.96
N TRP A 85 7.41 -6.68 -4.76
CA TRP A 85 6.25 -7.55 -4.53
C TRP A 85 4.92 -6.84 -4.80
N LEU A 86 4.81 -5.54 -4.45
CA LEU A 86 3.63 -4.72 -4.64
C LEU A 86 4.02 -3.30 -5.03
N MET A 87 3.24 -2.65 -5.90
CA MET A 87 3.45 -1.25 -6.26
C MET A 87 2.14 -0.47 -6.38
N THR A 88 2.22 0.86 -6.21
CA THR A 88 1.08 1.76 -6.39
C THR A 88 1.13 2.54 -7.70
N ILE A 89 -0.04 2.67 -8.31
CA ILE A 89 -0.35 3.68 -9.33
C ILE A 89 -1.55 4.50 -8.84
N HIS A 90 -1.81 5.69 -9.38
CA HIS A 90 -3.10 6.34 -9.15
C HIS A 90 -4.18 5.75 -10.06
N VAL A 91 -5.41 5.64 -9.53
CA VAL A 91 -6.57 5.36 -10.40
C VAL A 91 -6.86 6.63 -11.20
N SER A 92 -6.49 6.59 -12.47
CA SER A 92 -6.62 7.68 -13.43
C SER A 92 -7.52 7.29 -14.60
N ASP A 93 -6.95 7.05 -15.76
CA ASP A 93 -7.66 6.59 -16.94
C ASP A 93 -7.60 5.07 -17.12
N LEU A 94 -8.65 4.51 -17.71
CA LEU A 94 -8.82 3.07 -17.86
C LEU A 94 -7.73 2.44 -18.73
N GLU A 95 -7.36 3.10 -19.81
CA GLU A 95 -6.39 2.58 -20.78
C GLU A 95 -4.97 2.56 -20.20
N GLY A 96 -4.56 3.63 -19.53
CA GLY A 96 -3.25 3.69 -18.86
C GLY A 96 -3.08 2.60 -17.81
N MET A 97 -4.11 2.34 -17.01
CA MET A 97 -4.10 1.26 -16.03
C MET A 97 -4.05 -0.13 -16.69
N ARG A 98 -4.79 -0.35 -17.80
CA ARG A 98 -4.72 -1.61 -18.59
C ARG A 98 -3.32 -1.86 -19.10
N GLN A 99 -2.67 -0.84 -19.65
CA GLN A 99 -1.28 -0.96 -20.12
C GLN A 99 -0.32 -1.28 -18.99
N CYS A 100 -0.53 -0.72 -17.78
CA CYS A 100 0.26 -1.07 -16.59
C CYS A 100 0.09 -2.54 -16.20
N ALA A 101 -1.15 -3.03 -16.15
CA ALA A 101 -1.45 -4.43 -15.83
C ALA A 101 -0.80 -5.40 -16.86
N LEU A 102 -0.93 -5.08 -18.15
CA LEU A 102 -0.39 -5.90 -19.23
C LEU A 102 1.14 -5.96 -19.19
N VAL A 103 1.81 -4.79 -19.12
CA VAL A 103 3.29 -4.76 -19.13
C VAL A 103 3.89 -5.42 -17.90
N ALA A 104 3.22 -5.34 -16.74
CA ALA A 104 3.70 -6.03 -15.54
C ALA A 104 3.68 -7.55 -15.73
N LYS A 105 2.62 -8.08 -16.35
CA LYS A 105 2.52 -9.51 -16.68
C LYS A 105 3.58 -9.93 -17.69
N GLU A 106 3.68 -9.24 -18.82
CA GLU A 106 4.64 -9.54 -19.88
C GLU A 106 6.08 -9.49 -19.40
N GLU A 107 6.44 -8.48 -18.60
CA GLU A 107 7.81 -8.32 -18.11
C GLU A 107 8.15 -9.36 -17.02
N ALA A 108 7.20 -9.72 -16.15
CA ALA A 108 7.38 -10.78 -15.16
C ALA A 108 7.58 -12.15 -15.84
N GLU A 109 6.77 -12.48 -16.85
CA GLU A 109 6.92 -13.69 -17.68
C GLU A 109 8.29 -13.72 -18.37
N ARG A 110 8.71 -12.60 -18.96
CA ARG A 110 10.03 -12.47 -19.63
C ARG A 110 11.20 -12.72 -18.66
N LEU A 111 11.06 -12.28 -17.39
CA LEU A 111 12.09 -12.45 -16.37
C LEU A 111 11.98 -13.76 -15.59
N ASN A 112 10.92 -14.54 -15.81
CA ASN A 112 10.59 -15.75 -15.07
C ASN A 112 10.51 -15.50 -13.55
N ILE A 113 9.81 -14.40 -13.16
CA ILE A 113 9.52 -14.02 -11.76
C ILE A 113 8.02 -13.94 -11.53
N GLU A 114 7.63 -13.90 -10.26
CA GLU A 114 6.22 -13.65 -9.90
C GLU A 114 5.81 -12.23 -10.30
N LYS A 115 4.62 -12.09 -10.89
CA LYS A 115 4.07 -10.77 -11.25
C LYS A 115 3.79 -9.97 -9.98
N PRO A 116 4.31 -8.75 -9.84
CA PRO A 116 3.98 -7.91 -8.70
C PRO A 116 2.50 -7.54 -8.67
N ILE A 117 1.96 -7.36 -7.48
CA ILE A 117 0.61 -6.85 -7.25
C ILE A 117 0.59 -5.35 -7.60
N ILE A 118 -0.31 -4.93 -8.48
CA ILE A 118 -0.54 -3.52 -8.78
C ILE A 118 -1.82 -3.06 -8.09
N VAL A 119 -1.71 -2.04 -7.24
CA VAL A 119 -2.86 -1.44 -6.56
C VAL A 119 -3.04 0.03 -6.94
N GLY A 120 -4.28 0.40 -7.28
CA GLY A 120 -4.65 1.75 -7.64
C GLY A 120 -5.01 2.60 -6.40
N VAL A 121 -4.39 3.76 -6.23
CA VAL A 121 -4.77 4.71 -5.18
C VAL A 121 -6.12 5.33 -5.53
N THR A 122 -7.13 5.11 -4.67
CA THR A 122 -8.48 5.65 -4.87
C THR A 122 -8.56 7.11 -4.47
N VAL A 123 -8.65 7.38 -3.17
CA VAL A 123 -8.66 8.73 -2.58
C VAL A 123 -7.66 8.75 -1.45
N LEU A 124 -6.77 9.74 -1.41
CA LEU A 124 -5.81 9.88 -0.32
C LEU A 124 -6.56 10.05 1.01
N THR A 125 -6.13 9.33 2.03
CA THR A 125 -6.80 9.31 3.35
C THR A 125 -6.73 10.63 4.11
N SER A 126 -5.90 11.56 3.65
CA SER A 126 -5.81 12.95 4.15
C SER A 126 -6.90 13.86 3.59
N LEU A 127 -7.53 13.52 2.46
CA LEU A 127 -8.55 14.35 1.82
C LEU A 127 -9.91 14.20 2.50
N SER A 128 -10.58 15.34 2.65
CA SER A 128 -11.98 15.47 3.07
C SER A 128 -12.90 15.69 1.86
N ASN A 129 -14.22 15.76 2.09
CA ASN A 129 -15.17 16.08 1.03
C ASN A 129 -15.01 17.52 0.54
N GLU A 130 -14.66 18.43 1.43
CA GLU A 130 -14.38 19.84 1.11
C GLU A 130 -13.16 19.94 0.18
N ASP A 131 -12.06 19.23 0.51
CA ASP A 131 -10.86 19.19 -0.35
C ASP A 131 -11.19 18.67 -1.76
N LEU A 132 -12.14 17.71 -1.89
CA LEU A 132 -12.60 17.23 -3.19
C LEU A 132 -13.40 18.28 -3.96
N GLN A 133 -14.25 19.05 -3.27
CA GLN A 133 -15.02 20.14 -3.89
C GLN A 133 -14.10 21.24 -4.39
N ASP A 134 -13.07 21.61 -3.64
CA ASP A 134 -12.08 22.63 -4.03
C ASP A 134 -11.33 22.27 -5.33
N ILE A 135 -11.15 20.98 -5.61
CA ILE A 135 -10.57 20.51 -6.88
C ILE A 135 -11.62 20.16 -7.95
N GLY A 136 -12.87 20.58 -7.75
CA GLY A 136 -13.96 20.44 -8.72
C GLY A 136 -14.62 19.05 -8.75
N CYS A 137 -14.45 18.22 -7.74
CA CYS A 137 -15.12 16.92 -7.62
C CYS A 137 -16.33 17.03 -6.68
N ASN A 138 -17.54 16.84 -7.22
CA ASN A 138 -18.80 16.93 -6.46
C ASN A 138 -19.20 15.61 -5.75
N MET A 139 -18.32 14.59 -5.77
CA MET A 139 -18.54 13.34 -5.07
C MET A 139 -17.98 13.41 -3.66
N THR A 140 -18.55 12.64 -2.74
CA THR A 140 -17.92 12.37 -1.44
C THR A 140 -16.67 11.51 -1.63
N THR A 141 -15.78 11.48 -0.63
CA THR A 141 -14.58 10.63 -0.65
C THR A 141 -14.94 9.15 -0.82
N GLU A 142 -16.04 8.71 -0.21
CA GLU A 142 -16.54 7.33 -0.31
C GLU A 142 -17.06 7.02 -1.73
N GLU A 143 -17.92 7.85 -2.28
CA GLU A 143 -18.46 7.65 -3.64
C GLU A 143 -17.35 7.61 -4.68
N LEU A 144 -16.37 8.53 -4.56
CA LEU A 144 -15.23 8.57 -5.46
C LEU A 144 -14.33 7.33 -5.30
N ALA A 145 -14.10 6.86 -4.07
CA ALA A 145 -13.31 5.66 -3.81
C ALA A 145 -13.95 4.41 -4.42
N ILE A 146 -15.27 4.23 -4.25
CA ILE A 146 -16.01 3.12 -4.83
C ILE A 146 -15.99 3.18 -6.37
N LYS A 147 -16.23 4.35 -6.96
CA LYS A 147 -16.17 4.55 -8.41
C LYS A 147 -14.79 4.19 -8.96
N ARG A 148 -13.72 4.66 -8.31
CA ARG A 148 -12.33 4.37 -8.69
C ARG A 148 -11.98 2.89 -8.50
N ALA A 149 -12.48 2.23 -7.45
CA ALA A 149 -12.27 0.80 -7.25
C ALA A 149 -12.89 -0.04 -8.38
N LYS A 150 -14.10 0.30 -8.84
CA LYS A 150 -14.73 -0.35 -10.01
C LYS A 150 -13.91 -0.15 -11.28
N LEU A 151 -13.41 1.07 -11.52
CA LEU A 151 -12.56 1.37 -12.68
C LEU A 151 -11.23 0.61 -12.62
N ALA A 152 -10.61 0.53 -11.44
CA ALA A 152 -9.40 -0.25 -11.21
C ALA A 152 -9.62 -1.74 -11.51
N LYS A 153 -10.71 -2.33 -11.03
CA LYS A 153 -11.08 -3.72 -11.35
C LYS A 153 -11.29 -3.92 -12.85
N GLU A 154 -12.01 -3.04 -13.52
CA GLU A 154 -12.25 -3.09 -14.97
C GLU A 154 -10.94 -3.01 -15.78
N SER A 155 -9.95 -2.28 -15.28
CA SER A 155 -8.64 -2.16 -15.95
C SER A 155 -7.76 -3.41 -15.84
N GLY A 156 -8.10 -4.35 -14.95
CA GLY A 156 -7.34 -5.58 -14.74
C GLY A 156 -6.15 -5.44 -13.79
N ILE A 157 -6.02 -4.32 -13.04
CA ILE A 157 -5.09 -4.25 -11.90
C ILE A 157 -5.63 -5.03 -10.71
N ASP A 158 -4.76 -5.42 -9.80
CA ASP A 158 -5.06 -6.45 -8.80
C ASP A 158 -5.86 -5.93 -7.60
N GLY A 159 -5.88 -4.63 -7.37
CA GLY A 159 -6.54 -4.07 -6.20
C GLY A 159 -6.45 -2.56 -6.05
N VAL A 160 -6.73 -2.08 -4.84
CA VAL A 160 -6.69 -0.65 -4.52
C VAL A 160 -6.07 -0.34 -3.16
N VAL A 161 -5.51 0.87 -3.05
CA VAL A 161 -5.27 1.52 -1.76
C VAL A 161 -6.49 2.36 -1.43
N CYS A 162 -7.12 2.11 -0.27
CA CYS A 162 -8.34 2.77 0.18
C CYS A 162 -8.36 2.95 1.70
N SER A 163 -9.26 3.79 2.21
CA SER A 163 -9.50 3.86 3.65
C SER A 163 -10.18 2.57 4.14
N ALA A 164 -9.80 2.11 5.32
CA ALA A 164 -10.48 0.97 5.96
C ALA A 164 -11.99 1.24 6.23
N LYS A 165 -12.44 2.51 6.17
CA LYS A 165 -13.86 2.86 6.27
C LYS A 165 -14.67 2.43 5.05
N GLU A 166 -14.02 2.28 3.89
CA GLU A 166 -14.65 2.03 2.59
C GLU A 166 -14.52 0.57 2.14
N VAL A 167 -13.74 -0.25 2.87
CA VAL A 167 -13.36 -1.61 2.45
C VAL A 167 -14.55 -2.52 2.21
N ASP A 168 -15.50 -2.55 3.15
CA ASP A 168 -16.71 -3.37 3.05
C ASP A 168 -17.49 -3.11 1.75
N LYS A 169 -17.70 -1.85 1.40
CA LYS A 169 -18.36 -1.45 0.15
C LYS A 169 -17.52 -1.77 -1.10
N ILE A 170 -16.20 -1.64 -1.01
CA ILE A 170 -15.31 -2.00 -2.11
C ILE A 170 -15.32 -3.51 -2.33
N VAL A 171 -15.27 -4.31 -1.26
CA VAL A 171 -15.37 -5.77 -1.34
C VAL A 171 -16.71 -6.20 -1.92
N GLU A 172 -17.82 -5.55 -1.52
CA GLU A 172 -19.16 -5.81 -2.06
C GLU A 172 -19.21 -5.64 -3.59
N VAL A 173 -18.62 -4.55 -4.12
CA VAL A 173 -18.70 -4.23 -5.56
C VAL A 173 -17.58 -4.85 -6.41
N CYS A 174 -16.43 -5.15 -5.78
CA CYS A 174 -15.26 -5.69 -6.48
C CYS A 174 -15.02 -7.18 -6.21
N GLY A 175 -15.66 -7.76 -5.19
CA GLY A 175 -15.47 -9.15 -4.78
C GLY A 175 -14.31 -9.35 -3.83
N GLU A 176 -14.33 -10.49 -3.11
CA GLU A 176 -13.38 -10.80 -2.03
C GLU A 176 -11.94 -11.00 -2.52
N ASP A 177 -11.73 -11.39 -3.78
CA ASP A 177 -10.39 -11.60 -4.33
C ASP A 177 -9.67 -10.29 -4.68
N PHE A 178 -10.41 -9.18 -4.79
CA PHE A 178 -9.82 -7.88 -5.10
C PHE A 178 -8.98 -7.38 -3.92
N VAL A 179 -7.71 -7.05 -4.18
CA VAL A 179 -6.75 -6.68 -3.12
C VAL A 179 -7.10 -5.31 -2.55
N THR A 180 -7.23 -5.22 -1.23
CA THR A 180 -7.40 -3.96 -0.49
C THR A 180 -6.20 -3.72 0.41
N VAL A 181 -5.55 -2.56 0.25
CA VAL A 181 -4.43 -2.10 1.06
C VAL A 181 -4.85 -0.85 1.82
N CYS A 182 -4.85 -0.91 3.15
CA CYS A 182 -5.41 0.13 4.01
C CYS A 182 -4.31 0.84 4.82
N PRO A 183 -3.93 2.07 4.46
CA PRO A 183 -3.13 2.95 5.32
C PRO A 183 -4.00 3.63 6.39
N GLY A 184 -3.34 4.38 7.28
CA GLY A 184 -4.04 5.11 8.34
C GLY A 184 -4.54 4.24 9.48
N ILE A 185 -3.98 3.05 9.62
CA ILE A 185 -4.30 2.11 10.69
C ILE A 185 -3.61 2.56 11.99
N ARG A 186 -4.37 2.53 13.08
CA ARG A 186 -3.87 2.88 14.41
C ARG A 186 -4.36 1.84 15.43
N PRO A 187 -3.46 1.19 16.17
CA PRO A 187 -3.85 0.43 17.35
C PRO A 187 -4.63 1.31 18.34
N SER A 188 -5.52 0.71 19.11
CA SER A 188 -6.35 1.42 20.09
C SER A 188 -5.57 2.23 21.12
N SER A 189 -4.31 1.85 21.36
CA SER A 189 -3.38 2.52 22.29
C SER A 189 -2.64 3.72 21.69
N SER A 190 -2.78 4.02 20.39
CA SER A 190 -2.02 5.07 19.71
C SER A 190 -2.87 6.29 19.33
N SER A 191 -2.25 7.49 19.28
CA SER A 191 -2.91 8.73 18.85
C SER A 191 -3.20 8.75 17.35
N ALA A 192 -4.25 9.47 16.94
CA ALA A 192 -4.66 9.59 15.53
C ALA A 192 -3.60 10.33 14.66
N GLY A 193 -2.86 11.29 15.25
CA GLY A 193 -1.90 12.13 14.52
C GLY A 193 -2.57 12.96 13.41
N ASP A 194 -1.94 13.00 12.23
CA ASP A 194 -2.41 13.70 11.02
C ASP A 194 -3.45 12.91 10.19
N GLN A 195 -3.79 11.68 10.61
CA GLN A 195 -4.75 10.84 9.90
C GLN A 195 -6.20 11.22 10.27
N LYS A 196 -6.98 11.70 9.29
CA LYS A 196 -8.38 12.10 9.49
C LYS A 196 -9.35 10.91 9.58
N ARG A 197 -8.96 9.73 9.04
CA ARG A 197 -9.83 8.54 8.88
C ARG A 197 -9.19 7.30 9.50
N VAL A 198 -9.07 7.29 10.84
CA VAL A 198 -8.42 6.22 11.62
C VAL A 198 -9.35 5.04 11.87
N VAL A 199 -8.82 3.83 11.78
CA VAL A 199 -9.49 2.55 12.09
C VAL A 199 -8.47 1.62 12.77
N THR A 200 -8.91 0.76 13.70
CA THR A 200 -8.03 -0.22 14.35
C THR A 200 -7.68 -1.39 13.41
N PRO A 201 -6.56 -2.10 13.63
CA PRO A 201 -6.23 -3.31 12.87
C PRO A 201 -7.37 -4.33 12.81
N ALA A 202 -7.96 -4.68 13.95
CA ALA A 202 -9.04 -5.65 14.02
C ALA A 202 -10.30 -5.20 13.25
N GLU A 203 -10.69 -3.93 13.38
CA GLU A 203 -11.83 -3.39 12.63
C GLU A 203 -11.59 -3.43 11.12
N ALA A 204 -10.39 -3.08 10.66
CA ALA A 204 -10.05 -3.12 9.25
C ALA A 204 -10.12 -4.55 8.68
N ILE A 205 -9.61 -5.53 9.43
CA ILE A 205 -9.67 -6.95 9.03
C ILE A 205 -11.12 -7.45 8.97
N ARG A 206 -11.95 -7.15 9.99
CA ARG A 206 -13.37 -7.53 9.99
C ARG A 206 -14.16 -6.93 8.83
N LYS A 207 -13.76 -5.77 8.33
CA LYS A 207 -14.30 -5.15 7.12
C LYS A 207 -13.81 -5.77 5.80
N GLY A 208 -12.86 -6.70 5.86
CA GLY A 208 -12.32 -7.38 4.68
C GLY A 208 -11.02 -6.81 4.13
N ALA A 209 -10.31 -5.93 4.88
CA ALA A 209 -8.99 -5.46 4.46
C ALA A 209 -8.01 -6.64 4.32
N LYS A 210 -7.29 -6.72 3.19
CA LYS A 210 -6.28 -7.77 2.97
C LYS A 210 -4.95 -7.41 3.59
N TYR A 211 -4.51 -6.16 3.42
CA TYR A 211 -3.23 -5.66 3.93
C TYR A 211 -3.42 -4.34 4.68
N LEU A 212 -2.68 -4.19 5.77
CA LEU A 212 -2.70 -3.02 6.63
C LEU A 212 -1.33 -2.34 6.59
N VAL A 213 -1.29 -1.04 6.30
CA VAL A 213 -0.06 -0.25 6.32
C VAL A 213 0.04 0.53 7.62
N VAL A 214 1.07 0.23 8.40
CA VAL A 214 1.36 0.87 9.67
C VAL A 214 2.75 1.50 9.62
N GLY A 215 2.85 2.78 9.93
CA GLY A 215 4.11 3.53 10.04
C GLY A 215 4.41 3.88 11.49
N ARG A 216 4.24 5.15 11.87
CA ARG A 216 4.61 5.73 13.18
C ARG A 216 4.22 4.92 14.42
N PRO A 217 3.06 4.23 14.52
CA PRO A 217 2.77 3.38 15.67
C PRO A 217 3.80 2.29 15.92
N ILE A 218 4.54 1.88 14.89
CA ILE A 218 5.65 0.94 14.98
C ILE A 218 6.98 1.70 15.00
N THR A 219 7.23 2.53 14.00
CA THR A 219 8.55 3.11 13.71
C THR A 219 9.00 4.17 14.72
N GLN A 220 8.06 4.77 15.45
CA GLN A 220 8.33 5.76 16.49
C GLN A 220 8.00 5.24 17.91
N SER A 221 7.76 3.95 18.08
CA SER A 221 7.57 3.37 19.40
C SER A 221 8.91 3.15 20.11
N GLU A 222 8.90 3.09 21.43
CA GLU A 222 10.08 2.74 22.23
C GLU A 222 10.59 1.32 21.94
N ASN A 223 9.70 0.43 21.50
CA ASN A 223 10.02 -0.94 21.11
C ASN A 223 9.29 -1.32 19.80
N PRO A 224 9.87 -0.99 18.62
CA PRO A 224 9.26 -1.27 17.33
C PRO A 224 8.89 -2.73 17.10
N LYS A 225 9.76 -3.67 17.51
CA LYS A 225 9.53 -5.12 17.38
C LYS A 225 8.29 -5.56 18.17
N GLN A 226 8.17 -5.12 19.42
CA GLN A 226 7.01 -5.48 20.24
C GLN A 226 5.72 -4.88 19.68
N SER A 227 5.77 -3.62 19.25
CA SER A 227 4.61 -2.96 18.62
C SER A 227 4.14 -3.69 17.36
N ALA A 228 5.05 -4.17 16.51
CA ALA A 228 4.70 -4.98 15.36
C ALA A 228 4.03 -6.31 15.75
N ILE A 229 4.58 -7.00 16.74
CA ILE A 229 4.02 -8.26 17.27
C ILE A 229 2.62 -8.04 17.83
N ASP A 230 2.40 -6.96 18.59
CA ASP A 230 1.09 -6.67 19.19
C ASP A 230 0.03 -6.36 18.11
N ILE A 231 0.41 -5.66 17.04
CA ILE A 231 -0.48 -5.44 15.89
C ILE A 231 -0.81 -6.75 15.17
N VAL A 232 0.16 -7.63 14.97
CA VAL A 232 -0.09 -8.96 14.36
C VAL A 232 -1.06 -9.76 15.23
N ARG A 233 -0.92 -9.76 16.56
CA ARG A 233 -1.88 -10.40 17.47
C ARG A 233 -3.28 -9.79 17.38
N GLU A 234 -3.39 -8.46 17.23
CA GLU A 234 -4.69 -7.81 17.03
C GLU A 234 -5.35 -8.24 15.71
N ILE A 235 -4.55 -8.45 14.65
CA ILE A 235 -5.00 -9.00 13.37
C ILE A 235 -5.46 -10.46 13.50
N GLU A 236 -4.74 -11.28 14.27
CA GLU A 236 -5.07 -12.70 14.49
C GLU A 236 -6.38 -12.89 15.24
N ASN A 237 -6.72 -11.96 16.13
CA ASN A 237 -7.93 -12.01 16.97
C ASN A 237 -9.14 -11.28 16.32
N ALA A 238 -9.04 -10.87 15.08
CA ALA A 238 -10.11 -10.18 14.36
C ALA A 238 -11.10 -11.17 13.73
#